data_b7fed0b3f6dc45f4db82052afaae3c9b
#
_entry.id   b7fed0b3f6dc45f4db82052afaae3c9b
#
_cell.length_a   1.000
_cell.length_b   1.000
_cell.length_c   1.000
_cell.angle_alpha   90.00
_cell.angle_beta   90.00
_cell.angle_gamma   90.00
#
_symmetry.space_group_name_H-M   'P 1'
#
loop_
_entity.id
_entity.type
_entity.pdbx_description
1 polymer ?
#
loop_
_entity_poly.entity_id
_entity_poly.type
_entity_poly.pdbx_seq_one_letter_code
_entity_poly.pdbx_strand_id
1 'polypeptide(L)'
;MQLHVRRLSPDATVTVDAPARLHLGFLDPNASLGRAFGSVGLMIDGGGTRIEARFAERDSISGALSDAERERIAICLERLHAAFDPTPVAIQVTQMPRAHTGLGSGTQLALAVGMAFVRLLGHLATTSELASLLGRGARSGIGVLGFDSGGLLVDGGPSGDLRPGVPPLLARQPFPENWRVLLVSDTAREGLHGPEERRGLAALAPFPQRLAAHLCHLVLMKILPGAAERNIVPFAHGLTEMQQTIGEYFAPVQGGVFTSPGVERALRAVAAQRTAGIGQSSWGPTGFAIVGSARDAEAALATAREAIRGMPQIECTIVGGRNRGATVRSSEARQHHRIGAA
;
A
#
# COMPACT_ATOMS: atom_id res chain seq x y z
N MET A 1 -15.96 -10.02 -27.71
CA MET A 1 -14.68 -10.25 -28.44
C MET A 1 -13.56 -9.96 -27.43
N GLN A 2 -13.03 -11.01 -26.78
CA GLN A 2 -11.88 -10.84 -25.88
C GLN A 2 -10.65 -10.53 -26.74
N LEU A 3 -10.09 -9.35 -26.58
CA LEU A 3 -8.79 -9.02 -27.15
C LEU A 3 -7.73 -9.84 -26.41
N HIS A 4 -7.16 -10.84 -27.06
CA HIS A 4 -6.02 -11.58 -26.53
C HIS A 4 -4.71 -10.89 -26.92
N VAL A 5 -3.86 -10.61 -25.94
CA VAL A 5 -2.44 -10.35 -26.20
C VAL A 5 -1.78 -11.72 -26.46
N ARG A 6 -0.74 -11.74 -27.28
CA ARG A 6 -0.02 -12.98 -27.55
C ARG A 6 0.51 -13.60 -26.23
N ARG A 7 0.19 -14.88 -26.01
CA ARG A 7 0.80 -15.70 -24.96
C ARG A 7 2.32 -15.70 -25.12
N LEU A 8 3.04 -15.54 -24.02
CA LEU A 8 4.50 -15.53 -24.04
C LEU A 8 5.07 -16.93 -24.34
N SER A 9 6.34 -17.00 -24.69
CA SER A 9 7.05 -18.28 -24.91
C SER A 9 7.14 -19.08 -23.60
N PRO A 10 7.26 -20.45 -23.69
CA PRO A 10 7.31 -21.31 -22.50
C PRO A 10 8.45 -20.99 -21.52
N ASP A 11 9.53 -20.42 -22.00
CA ASP A 11 10.73 -20.01 -21.26
C ASP A 11 10.68 -18.55 -20.79
N ALA A 12 9.59 -17.85 -21.06
CA ALA A 12 9.42 -16.46 -20.64
C ALA A 12 9.29 -16.33 -19.12
N THR A 13 9.84 -15.24 -18.60
CA THR A 13 9.66 -14.81 -17.21
C THR A 13 8.98 -13.45 -17.19
N VAL A 14 7.98 -13.29 -16.33
CA VAL A 14 7.37 -11.99 -16.05
C VAL A 14 7.76 -11.56 -14.65
N THR A 15 8.37 -10.40 -14.53
CA THR A 15 8.71 -9.75 -13.27
C THR A 15 7.75 -8.60 -13.01
N VAL A 16 7.14 -8.58 -11.83
CA VAL A 16 6.31 -7.47 -11.35
C VAL A 16 6.95 -6.84 -10.11
N ASP A 17 7.18 -5.53 -10.18
CA ASP A 17 7.67 -4.70 -9.06
C ASP A 17 6.58 -3.74 -8.65
N ALA A 18 5.86 -4.07 -7.57
CA ALA A 18 4.76 -3.31 -7.03
C ALA A 18 5.21 -2.42 -5.86
N PRO A 19 4.74 -1.15 -5.77
CA PRO A 19 5.13 -0.23 -4.71
C PRO A 19 4.58 -0.65 -3.35
N ALA A 20 5.20 -0.22 -2.24
CA ALA A 20 4.53 -0.19 -0.95
C ALA A 20 3.60 1.03 -0.85
N ARG A 21 2.65 0.99 0.09
CA ARG A 21 1.76 2.12 0.31
C ARG A 21 1.62 2.49 1.78
N LEU A 22 1.58 3.78 2.04
CA LEU A 22 1.08 4.33 3.29
C LEU A 22 -0.41 4.60 3.16
N HIS A 23 -1.19 4.12 4.11
CA HIS A 23 -2.59 4.52 4.26
C HIS A 23 -2.63 5.68 5.25
N LEU A 24 -2.90 6.88 4.73
CA LEU A 24 -2.83 8.12 5.51
C LEU A 24 -4.13 8.45 6.25
N GLY A 25 -5.16 7.63 6.11
CA GLY A 25 -6.39 7.72 6.90
C GLY A 25 -7.66 7.59 6.06
N PHE A 26 -8.76 7.38 6.76
CA PHE A 26 -10.12 7.42 6.23
C PHE A 26 -10.72 8.82 6.38
N LEU A 27 -11.70 9.14 5.56
CA LEU A 27 -12.42 10.43 5.58
C LEU A 27 -13.75 10.33 6.34
N ASP A 28 -14.52 9.27 6.06
CA ASP A 28 -15.82 9.03 6.66
C ASP A 28 -16.07 7.54 6.91
N PRO A 29 -15.64 6.98 8.03
CA PRO A 29 -15.83 5.56 8.34
C PRO A 29 -17.29 5.10 8.36
N ASN A 30 -18.24 6.00 8.57
CA ASN A 30 -19.66 5.68 8.83
C ASN A 30 -20.61 6.04 7.69
N ALA A 31 -20.12 6.44 6.53
CA ALA A 31 -20.95 6.78 5.38
C ALA A 31 -22.01 7.87 5.68
N SER A 32 -21.64 8.95 6.36
CA SER A 32 -22.57 10.03 6.76
C SER A 32 -23.32 10.69 5.59
N LEU A 33 -22.76 10.59 4.38
CA LEU A 33 -23.34 11.05 3.12
C LEU A 33 -23.55 9.92 2.09
N GLY A 34 -23.68 8.65 2.55
CA GLY A 34 -23.96 7.49 1.71
C GLY A 34 -22.74 6.77 1.15
N ARG A 35 -21.52 7.33 1.26
CA ARG A 35 -20.26 6.66 0.92
C ARG A 35 -19.43 6.41 2.15
N ALA A 36 -19.07 5.14 2.38
CA ALA A 36 -18.24 4.78 3.53
C ALA A 36 -16.75 5.02 3.24
N PHE A 37 -16.00 5.26 4.28
CA PHE A 37 -14.56 5.37 4.28
C PHE A 37 -14.04 6.58 3.49
N GLY A 38 -13.76 6.43 2.17
CA GLY A 38 -12.89 7.37 1.47
C GLY A 38 -11.49 7.38 2.08
N SER A 39 -10.45 7.35 1.28
CA SER A 39 -9.11 7.19 1.82
C SER A 39 -8.12 8.16 1.21
N VAL A 40 -7.13 8.53 2.00
CA VAL A 40 -5.91 9.20 1.53
C VAL A 40 -4.75 8.23 1.67
N GLY A 41 -3.87 8.17 0.67
CA GLY A 41 -2.70 7.31 0.72
C GLY A 41 -1.57 7.78 -0.18
N LEU A 42 -0.38 7.29 0.12
CA LEU A 42 0.85 7.61 -0.59
C LEU A 42 1.56 6.34 -1.00
N MET A 43 1.93 6.24 -2.27
CA MET A 43 2.84 5.19 -2.73
C MET A 43 4.28 5.59 -2.45
N ILE A 44 5.07 4.62 -1.95
CA ILE A 44 6.47 4.87 -1.53
C ILE A 44 7.43 3.93 -2.22
N ASP A 45 8.66 4.40 -2.43
CA ASP A 45 9.80 3.60 -2.82
C ASP A 45 10.34 2.86 -1.58
N GLY A 46 10.83 1.65 -1.77
CA GLY A 46 11.29 0.81 -0.65
C GLY A 46 10.17 0.01 0.00
N GLY A 47 10.49 -1.18 0.45
CA GLY A 47 9.51 -2.09 1.07
C GLY A 47 8.38 -2.54 0.13
N GLY A 48 8.55 -2.45 -1.18
CA GLY A 48 7.59 -2.94 -2.16
C GLY A 48 7.60 -4.46 -2.31
N THR A 49 6.69 -4.99 -3.13
CA THR A 49 6.60 -6.41 -3.45
C THR A 49 7.17 -6.67 -4.84
N ARG A 50 8.12 -7.59 -4.96
CA ARG A 50 8.65 -8.05 -6.24
C ARG A 50 8.47 -9.54 -6.37
N ILE A 51 7.90 -9.94 -7.52
CA ILE A 51 7.72 -11.34 -7.87
C ILE A 51 8.24 -11.62 -9.28
N GLU A 52 8.57 -12.89 -9.51
CA GLU A 52 8.79 -13.46 -10.83
C GLU A 52 7.81 -14.60 -11.05
N ALA A 53 7.23 -14.66 -12.25
CA ALA A 53 6.33 -15.73 -12.67
C ALA A 53 6.81 -16.34 -13.97
N ARG A 54 6.68 -17.66 -14.10
CA ARG A 54 7.03 -18.44 -15.30
C ARG A 54 6.10 -19.62 -15.46
N PHE A 55 6.02 -20.19 -16.64
CA PHE A 55 5.33 -21.46 -16.86
C PHE A 55 5.99 -22.59 -16.07
N ALA A 56 5.20 -23.58 -15.67
CA ALA A 56 5.67 -24.74 -14.92
C ALA A 56 4.81 -25.97 -15.25
N GLU A 57 5.29 -27.18 -14.89
CA GLU A 57 4.50 -28.40 -15.02
C GLU A 57 3.40 -28.51 -13.96
N ARG A 58 3.60 -27.86 -12.82
CA ARG A 58 2.65 -27.74 -11.71
C ARG A 58 2.84 -26.40 -11.02
N ASP A 59 1.80 -25.90 -10.36
CA ASP A 59 1.90 -24.69 -9.57
C ASP A 59 2.96 -24.84 -8.46
N SER A 60 3.78 -23.83 -8.31
CA SER A 60 4.78 -23.77 -7.25
C SER A 60 4.97 -22.34 -6.74
N ILE A 61 5.24 -22.25 -5.44
CA ILE A 61 5.41 -20.97 -4.74
C ILE A 61 6.73 -21.02 -3.96
N SER A 62 7.63 -20.09 -4.23
CA SER A 62 8.94 -20.01 -3.61
C SER A 62 9.26 -18.60 -3.09
N GLY A 63 10.25 -18.50 -2.21
CA GLY A 63 10.68 -17.26 -1.56
C GLY A 63 10.65 -17.37 -0.04
N ALA A 64 11.12 -16.31 0.65
CA ALA A 64 11.05 -16.19 2.11
C ALA A 64 9.64 -15.78 2.53
N LEU A 65 8.75 -16.75 2.65
CA LEU A 65 7.32 -16.59 2.90
C LEU A 65 6.88 -17.42 4.10
N SER A 66 5.98 -16.87 4.92
CA SER A 66 5.21 -17.63 5.90
C SER A 66 4.18 -18.55 5.22
N ASP A 67 3.68 -19.54 5.95
CA ASP A 67 2.63 -20.43 5.44
C ASP A 67 1.36 -19.66 5.05
N ALA A 68 0.97 -18.65 5.84
CA ALA A 68 -0.18 -17.79 5.52
C ALA A 68 0.01 -16.98 4.23
N GLU A 69 1.23 -16.56 3.91
CA GLU A 69 1.53 -15.86 2.66
C GLU A 69 1.52 -16.81 1.47
N ARG A 70 2.03 -18.03 1.62
CA ARG A 70 1.94 -19.09 0.61
C ARG A 70 0.48 -19.45 0.31
N GLU A 71 -0.33 -19.65 1.34
CA GLU A 71 -1.76 -19.92 1.22
C GLU A 71 -2.48 -18.78 0.47
N ARG A 72 -2.18 -17.52 0.77
CA ARG A 72 -2.76 -16.38 0.04
C ARG A 72 -2.41 -16.38 -1.44
N ILE A 73 -1.18 -16.75 -1.81
CA ILE A 73 -0.79 -16.89 -3.22
C ILE A 73 -1.52 -18.06 -3.85
N ALA A 74 -1.63 -19.21 -3.17
CA ALA A 74 -2.36 -20.39 -3.68
C ALA A 74 -3.84 -20.07 -3.96
N ILE A 75 -4.53 -19.37 -3.04
CA ILE A 75 -5.90 -18.89 -3.25
C ILE A 75 -5.99 -17.93 -4.45
N CYS A 76 -4.99 -17.07 -4.64
CA CYS A 76 -4.94 -16.20 -5.83
C CYS A 76 -4.83 -17.02 -7.11
N LEU A 77 -3.94 -18.01 -7.16
CA LEU A 77 -3.78 -18.88 -8.32
C LEU A 77 -5.05 -19.70 -8.62
N GLU A 78 -5.68 -20.28 -7.61
CA GLU A 78 -6.96 -20.99 -7.76
C GLU A 78 -8.02 -20.11 -8.45
N ARG A 79 -8.19 -18.87 -8.00
CA ARG A 79 -9.15 -17.92 -8.59
C ARG A 79 -8.78 -17.51 -10.01
N LEU A 80 -7.49 -17.32 -10.28
CA LEU A 80 -6.99 -16.97 -11.60
C LEU A 80 -7.16 -18.11 -12.59
N HIS A 81 -6.87 -19.36 -12.18
CA HIS A 81 -7.12 -20.55 -13.00
C HIS A 81 -8.59 -20.71 -13.33
N ALA A 82 -9.46 -20.53 -12.35
CA ALA A 82 -10.90 -20.63 -12.55
C ALA A 82 -11.46 -19.55 -13.50
N ALA A 83 -10.86 -18.33 -13.48
CA ALA A 83 -11.36 -17.21 -14.25
C ALA A 83 -10.75 -17.10 -15.66
N PHE A 84 -9.53 -17.56 -15.88
CA PHE A 84 -8.79 -17.33 -17.10
C PHE A 84 -8.30 -18.61 -17.78
N ASP A 85 -7.36 -19.34 -17.15
CA ASP A 85 -6.64 -20.44 -17.81
C ASP A 85 -6.05 -21.39 -16.75
N PRO A 86 -6.20 -22.72 -16.88
CA PRO A 86 -5.69 -23.70 -15.93
C PRO A 86 -4.19 -23.99 -16.07
N THR A 87 -3.48 -23.30 -16.95
CA THR A 87 -2.03 -23.54 -17.17
C THR A 87 -1.23 -23.24 -15.88
N PRO A 88 -0.46 -24.23 -15.37
CA PRO A 88 0.30 -24.05 -14.15
C PRO A 88 1.43 -23.04 -14.28
N VAL A 89 1.71 -22.34 -13.18
CA VAL A 89 2.75 -21.32 -13.09
C VAL A 89 3.61 -21.47 -11.82
N ALA A 90 4.88 -21.12 -11.93
CA ALA A 90 5.75 -20.98 -10.77
C ALA A 90 5.82 -19.50 -10.39
N ILE A 91 5.51 -19.19 -9.14
CA ILE A 91 5.62 -17.84 -8.55
C ILE A 91 6.81 -17.83 -7.58
N GLN A 92 7.77 -16.94 -7.83
CA GLN A 92 8.87 -16.66 -6.93
C GLN A 92 8.73 -15.26 -6.35
N VAL A 93 8.57 -15.16 -5.03
CA VAL A 93 8.58 -13.87 -4.33
C VAL A 93 10.02 -13.55 -3.95
N THR A 94 10.59 -12.53 -4.60
CA THR A 94 11.99 -12.12 -4.39
C THR A 94 12.11 -11.00 -3.37
N GLN A 95 11.04 -10.23 -3.13
CA GLN A 95 10.95 -9.17 -2.13
C GLN A 95 9.51 -8.98 -1.69
N MET A 96 9.29 -8.81 -0.39
CA MET A 96 8.00 -8.42 0.17
C MET A 96 8.20 -7.79 1.56
N PRO A 97 7.43 -6.74 1.93
CA PRO A 97 7.42 -6.26 3.30
C PRO A 97 6.73 -7.27 4.21
N ARG A 98 7.10 -7.28 5.48
CA ARG A 98 6.40 -8.12 6.49
C ARG A 98 4.88 -7.88 6.40
N ALA A 99 4.13 -8.96 6.54
CA ALA A 99 2.68 -8.88 6.62
C ALA A 99 2.25 -8.04 7.84
N HIS A 100 1.08 -7.42 7.72
CA HIS A 100 0.43 -6.67 8.82
C HIS A 100 1.23 -5.49 9.41
N THR A 101 2.21 -4.97 8.66
CA THR A 101 2.96 -3.76 9.05
C THR A 101 2.30 -2.44 8.62
N GLY A 102 1.14 -2.47 7.98
CA GLY A 102 0.46 -1.27 7.49
C GLY A 102 0.93 -0.80 6.09
N LEU A 103 1.85 -1.50 5.44
CA LEU A 103 2.43 -1.11 4.13
C LEU A 103 1.68 -1.66 2.90
N GLY A 104 0.53 -2.30 3.10
CA GLY A 104 -0.34 -2.76 2.02
C GLY A 104 0.14 -4.01 1.28
N SER A 105 1.03 -4.81 1.87
CA SER A 105 1.65 -6.00 1.27
C SER A 105 0.65 -6.97 0.66
N GLY A 106 -0.45 -7.27 1.34
CA GLY A 106 -1.44 -8.25 0.87
C GLY A 106 -2.15 -7.85 -0.43
N THR A 107 -2.42 -6.56 -0.66
CA THR A 107 -3.02 -6.08 -1.91
C THR A 107 -1.98 -6.07 -3.03
N GLN A 108 -0.77 -5.58 -2.74
CA GLN A 108 0.30 -5.52 -3.74
C GLN A 108 0.74 -6.91 -4.19
N LEU A 109 0.83 -7.88 -3.28
CA LEU A 109 1.13 -9.27 -3.60
C LEU A 109 0.06 -9.88 -4.51
N ALA A 110 -1.22 -9.75 -4.15
CA ALA A 110 -2.31 -10.32 -4.94
C ALA A 110 -2.35 -9.72 -6.37
N LEU A 111 -2.20 -8.39 -6.48
CA LEU A 111 -2.18 -7.72 -7.78
C LEU A 111 -0.93 -8.06 -8.59
N ALA A 112 0.23 -8.20 -7.95
CA ALA A 112 1.45 -8.62 -8.63
C ALA A 112 1.31 -10.03 -9.20
N VAL A 113 0.77 -10.99 -8.43
CA VAL A 113 0.50 -12.36 -8.89
C VAL A 113 -0.51 -12.35 -10.04
N GLY A 114 -1.65 -11.65 -9.87
CA GLY A 114 -2.67 -11.55 -10.91
C GLY A 114 -2.14 -10.94 -12.21
N MET A 115 -1.39 -9.83 -12.11
CA MET A 115 -0.84 -9.16 -13.29
C MET A 115 0.24 -10.02 -13.98
N ALA A 116 1.10 -10.70 -13.23
CA ALA A 116 2.08 -11.61 -13.81
C ALA A 116 1.43 -12.79 -14.51
N PHE A 117 0.39 -13.37 -13.91
CA PHE A 117 -0.38 -14.48 -14.46
C PHE A 117 -1.02 -14.10 -15.81
N VAL A 118 -1.83 -13.03 -15.84
CA VAL A 118 -2.50 -12.62 -17.08
C VAL A 118 -1.49 -12.22 -18.17
N ARG A 119 -0.37 -11.63 -17.78
CA ARG A 119 0.70 -11.24 -18.72
C ARG A 119 1.38 -12.45 -19.36
N LEU A 120 1.68 -13.51 -18.57
CA LEU A 120 2.25 -14.76 -19.09
C LEU A 120 1.34 -15.41 -20.11
N LEU A 121 0.05 -15.49 -19.80
CA LEU A 121 -0.93 -16.23 -20.57
C LEU A 121 -1.54 -15.44 -21.73
N GLY A 122 -1.17 -14.15 -21.87
CA GLY A 122 -1.68 -13.28 -22.93
C GLY A 122 -3.14 -12.86 -22.73
N HIS A 123 -3.63 -12.87 -21.50
CA HIS A 123 -4.93 -12.31 -21.16
C HIS A 123 -4.85 -10.81 -20.89
N LEU A 124 -5.94 -10.10 -21.18
CA LEU A 124 -6.12 -8.71 -20.80
C LEU A 124 -7.03 -8.63 -19.58
N ALA A 125 -6.56 -8.00 -18.54
CA ALA A 125 -7.36 -7.65 -17.37
C ALA A 125 -6.86 -6.33 -16.80
N THR A 126 -7.79 -5.48 -16.39
CA THR A 126 -7.47 -4.26 -15.65
C THR A 126 -7.11 -4.60 -14.21
N THR A 127 -6.36 -3.73 -13.57
CA THR A 127 -6.04 -3.89 -12.14
C THR A 127 -7.30 -3.95 -11.27
N SER A 128 -8.35 -3.20 -11.64
CA SER A 128 -9.64 -3.24 -10.95
C SER A 128 -10.36 -4.58 -11.09
N GLU A 129 -10.33 -5.22 -12.26
CA GLU A 129 -10.90 -6.55 -12.48
C GLU A 129 -10.13 -7.60 -11.67
N LEU A 130 -8.79 -7.55 -11.69
CA LEU A 130 -7.95 -8.41 -10.88
C LEU A 130 -8.18 -8.20 -9.38
N ALA A 131 -8.29 -6.95 -8.94
CA ALA A 131 -8.59 -6.63 -7.55
C ALA A 131 -9.94 -7.22 -7.10
N SER A 132 -10.97 -7.08 -7.91
CA SER A 132 -12.30 -7.64 -7.65
C SER A 132 -12.27 -9.17 -7.60
N LEU A 133 -11.64 -9.83 -8.57
CA LEU A 133 -11.47 -11.29 -8.64
C LEU A 133 -10.72 -11.80 -7.39
N LEU A 134 -9.67 -11.12 -6.99
CA LEU A 134 -8.81 -11.50 -5.87
C LEU A 134 -9.30 -10.99 -4.50
N GLY A 135 -10.48 -10.33 -4.45
CA GLY A 135 -11.10 -9.84 -3.21
C GLY A 135 -10.32 -8.69 -2.57
N ARG A 136 -9.81 -7.76 -3.39
CA ARG A 136 -9.05 -6.58 -2.95
C ARG A 136 -9.76 -5.27 -3.31
N GLY A 137 -9.44 -4.21 -2.55
CA GLY A 137 -9.94 -2.86 -2.84
C GLY A 137 -11.33 -2.54 -2.31
N ALA A 138 -12.04 -3.45 -1.66
CA ALA A 138 -13.44 -3.25 -1.27
C ALA A 138 -13.67 -2.12 -0.24
N ARG A 139 -12.68 -1.79 0.60
CA ARG A 139 -12.80 -0.73 1.63
C ARG A 139 -12.04 0.53 1.24
N SER A 140 -10.86 0.38 0.67
CA SER A 140 -10.00 1.47 0.21
C SER A 140 -9.41 1.11 -1.15
N GLY A 141 -9.52 2.03 -2.09
CA GLY A 141 -8.95 1.91 -3.44
C GLY A 141 -7.45 2.20 -3.51
N ILE A 142 -6.85 2.79 -2.47
CA ILE A 142 -5.47 3.31 -2.52
C ILE A 142 -4.46 2.27 -3.00
N GLY A 143 -4.55 1.02 -2.50
CA GLY A 143 -3.61 -0.03 -2.91
C GLY A 143 -3.75 -0.43 -4.37
N VAL A 144 -4.96 -0.42 -4.91
CA VAL A 144 -5.27 -0.78 -6.31
C VAL A 144 -4.92 0.37 -7.24
N LEU A 145 -5.43 1.56 -6.95
CA LEU A 145 -5.19 2.78 -7.73
C LEU A 145 -3.70 3.15 -7.76
N GLY A 146 -3.03 2.95 -6.62
CA GLY A 146 -1.59 3.20 -6.50
C GLY A 146 -0.73 2.16 -7.23
N PHE A 147 -1.23 0.91 -7.38
CA PHE A 147 -0.57 -0.08 -8.22
C PHE A 147 -0.47 0.39 -9.68
N ASP A 148 -1.49 1.10 -10.18
CA ASP A 148 -1.48 1.63 -11.55
C ASP A 148 -0.70 2.93 -11.69
N SER A 149 -0.81 3.84 -10.75
CA SER A 149 -0.43 5.24 -10.98
C SER A 149 0.66 5.79 -10.07
N GLY A 150 0.84 5.26 -8.85
CA GLY A 150 1.70 5.88 -7.84
C GLY A 150 1.20 7.26 -7.39
N GLY A 151 1.97 7.93 -6.54
CA GLY A 151 1.70 9.28 -6.05
C GLY A 151 0.89 9.34 -4.75
N LEU A 152 0.47 10.55 -4.40
CA LEU A 152 -0.50 10.83 -3.34
C LEU A 152 -1.91 10.72 -3.93
N LEU A 153 -2.75 9.89 -3.32
CA LEU A 153 -4.04 9.49 -3.86
C LEU A 153 -5.16 9.77 -2.86
N VAL A 154 -6.31 10.15 -3.38
CA VAL A 154 -7.56 10.23 -2.62
C VAL A 154 -8.61 9.39 -3.35
N ASP A 155 -9.20 8.42 -2.67
CA ASP A 155 -10.34 7.64 -3.17
C ASP A 155 -11.65 8.06 -2.52
N GLY A 156 -12.75 7.84 -3.22
CA GLY A 156 -14.09 8.22 -2.78
C GLY A 156 -14.80 7.16 -1.91
N GLY A 157 -14.10 6.13 -1.47
CA GLY A 157 -14.72 5.02 -0.74
C GLY A 157 -15.73 4.21 -1.56
N PRO A 158 -16.13 3.03 -1.09
CA PRO A 158 -17.21 2.25 -1.70
C PRO A 158 -18.55 2.96 -1.52
N SER A 159 -19.46 2.81 -2.48
CA SER A 159 -20.84 3.25 -2.34
C SER A 159 -21.71 2.09 -1.84
N GLY A 160 -22.60 2.37 -0.88
CA GLY A 160 -23.45 1.37 -0.25
C GLY A 160 -24.42 0.66 -1.20
N ASP A 161 -24.83 1.37 -2.26
CA ASP A 161 -25.88 0.90 -3.19
C ASP A 161 -25.34 0.37 -4.51
N LEU A 162 -24.04 0.43 -4.74
CA LEU A 162 -23.43 0.06 -6.00
C LEU A 162 -22.68 -1.26 -5.89
N ARG A 163 -22.49 -1.87 -7.08
CA ARG A 163 -21.79 -3.15 -7.24
C ARG A 163 -20.44 -3.17 -6.52
N PRO A 164 -20.06 -4.31 -5.92
CA PRO A 164 -18.72 -4.47 -5.38
C PRO A 164 -17.66 -4.06 -6.41
N GLY A 165 -16.76 -3.16 -6.02
CA GLY A 165 -15.72 -2.68 -6.93
C GLY A 165 -14.70 -1.84 -6.18
N VAL A 166 -13.65 -1.46 -6.90
CA VAL A 166 -12.62 -0.55 -6.37
C VAL A 166 -13.22 0.85 -6.27
N PRO A 167 -13.08 1.54 -5.12
CA PRO A 167 -13.48 2.93 -4.98
C PRO A 167 -12.91 3.84 -6.07
N PRO A 168 -13.68 4.83 -6.53
CA PRO A 168 -13.23 5.74 -7.58
C PRO A 168 -12.06 6.61 -7.10
N LEU A 169 -11.09 6.85 -7.98
CA LEU A 169 -10.06 7.85 -7.76
C LEU A 169 -10.67 9.25 -7.83
N LEU A 170 -10.54 10.05 -6.79
CA LEU A 170 -11.00 11.44 -6.74
C LEU A 170 -9.86 12.41 -7.06
N ALA A 171 -8.68 12.18 -6.55
CA ALA A 171 -7.51 12.99 -6.81
C ALA A 171 -6.24 12.15 -6.84
N ARG A 172 -5.33 12.52 -7.75
CA ARG A 172 -3.95 12.05 -7.78
C ARG A 172 -3.02 13.25 -7.88
N GLN A 173 -2.14 13.39 -6.92
CA GLN A 173 -1.14 14.44 -6.90
C GLN A 173 0.26 13.80 -6.93
N PRO A 174 1.16 14.22 -7.85
CA PRO A 174 2.55 13.84 -7.75
C PRO A 174 3.12 14.25 -6.40
N PHE A 175 3.75 13.31 -5.71
CA PHE A 175 4.44 13.61 -4.46
C PHE A 175 5.74 14.36 -4.77
N PRO A 176 6.06 15.48 -4.09
CA PRO A 176 7.25 16.25 -4.39
C PRO A 176 8.53 15.42 -4.27
N GLU A 177 9.36 15.42 -5.32
CA GLU A 177 10.52 14.53 -5.43
C GLU A 177 11.62 14.79 -4.40
N ASN A 178 11.68 16.02 -3.88
CA ASN A 178 12.62 16.39 -2.81
C ASN A 178 12.16 16.00 -1.42
N TRP A 179 10.86 15.69 -1.22
CA TRP A 179 10.34 15.27 0.07
C TRP A 179 10.77 13.83 0.38
N ARG A 180 10.83 13.52 1.67
CA ARG A 180 11.19 12.19 2.16
C ARG A 180 10.20 11.74 3.21
N VAL A 181 10.13 10.44 3.37
CA VAL A 181 9.34 9.77 4.39
C VAL A 181 10.29 9.01 5.30
N LEU A 182 10.32 9.35 6.56
CA LEU A 182 10.92 8.53 7.60
C LEU A 182 9.87 7.51 8.03
N LEU A 183 10.11 6.23 7.80
CA LEU A 183 9.33 5.13 8.34
C LEU A 183 9.91 4.75 9.71
N VAL A 184 9.03 4.55 10.68
CA VAL A 184 9.37 4.06 12.03
C VAL A 184 8.49 2.85 12.30
N SER A 185 9.07 1.67 12.38
CA SER A 185 8.34 0.39 12.47
C SER A 185 8.69 -0.37 13.75
N ASP A 186 7.67 -0.86 14.44
CA ASP A 186 7.85 -1.77 15.58
C ASP A 186 7.82 -3.22 15.09
N THR A 187 8.97 -3.88 15.08
CA THR A 187 9.10 -5.26 14.57
C THR A 187 8.56 -6.33 15.53
N ALA A 188 8.30 -5.96 16.78
CA ALA A 188 7.72 -6.87 17.78
C ALA A 188 6.18 -6.87 17.77
N ARG A 189 5.54 -6.01 16.95
CA ARG A 189 4.08 -5.87 16.87
C ARG A 189 3.55 -6.17 15.48
N GLU A 190 2.27 -6.49 15.44
CA GLU A 190 1.48 -6.58 14.22
C GLU A 190 0.26 -5.65 14.31
N GLY A 191 -0.16 -5.10 13.17
CA GLY A 191 -1.38 -4.30 13.09
C GLY A 191 -2.64 -5.17 13.12
N LEU A 192 -3.74 -4.61 13.58
CA LEU A 192 -5.04 -5.29 13.55
C LEU A 192 -5.40 -5.69 12.12
N HIS A 193 -5.89 -6.90 11.94
CA HIS A 193 -6.26 -7.44 10.63
C HIS A 193 -7.36 -8.49 10.71
N GLY A 194 -7.98 -8.80 9.57
CA GLY A 194 -8.95 -9.87 9.43
C GLY A 194 -10.16 -9.76 10.37
N PRO A 195 -10.52 -10.83 11.09
CA PRO A 195 -11.68 -10.84 11.99
C PRO A 195 -11.56 -9.85 13.16
N GLU A 196 -10.35 -9.64 13.68
CA GLU A 196 -10.11 -8.71 14.81
C GLU A 196 -10.33 -7.26 14.37
N GLU A 197 -9.84 -6.88 13.20
CA GLU A 197 -10.09 -5.56 12.61
C GLU A 197 -11.58 -5.31 12.43
N ARG A 198 -12.34 -6.30 11.91
CA ARG A 198 -13.78 -6.17 11.72
C ARG A 198 -14.53 -6.01 13.04
N ARG A 199 -14.16 -6.79 14.06
CA ARG A 199 -14.74 -6.66 15.41
C ARG A 199 -14.42 -5.31 16.03
N GLY A 200 -13.17 -4.86 15.90
CA GLY A 200 -12.75 -3.56 16.38
C GLY A 200 -13.55 -2.42 15.75
N LEU A 201 -13.69 -2.41 14.43
CA LEU A 201 -14.50 -1.42 13.72
C LEU A 201 -15.97 -1.44 14.14
N ALA A 202 -16.56 -2.62 14.33
CA ALA A 202 -17.95 -2.77 14.75
C ALA A 202 -18.21 -2.32 16.20
N ALA A 203 -17.17 -2.29 17.05
CA ALA A 203 -17.26 -1.87 18.45
C ALA A 203 -17.14 -0.34 18.62
N LEU A 204 -16.73 0.40 17.59
CA LEU A 204 -16.59 1.85 17.66
C LEU A 204 -17.95 2.55 17.59
N ALA A 205 -18.09 3.63 18.35
CA ALA A 205 -19.22 4.53 18.18
C ALA A 205 -19.23 5.14 16.77
N PRO A 206 -20.40 5.56 16.25
CA PRO A 206 -20.46 6.22 14.93
C PRO A 206 -19.51 7.42 14.86
N PHE A 207 -18.74 7.51 13.79
CA PHE A 207 -17.83 8.64 13.55
C PHE A 207 -18.65 9.91 13.33
N PRO A 208 -18.41 10.99 14.09
CA PRO A 208 -19.21 12.20 13.97
C PRO A 208 -19.08 12.85 12.58
N GLN A 209 -20.21 13.14 11.94
CA GLN A 209 -20.24 13.77 10.61
C GLN A 209 -19.42 15.07 10.55
N ARG A 210 -19.43 15.87 11.63
CA ARG A 210 -18.60 17.08 11.71
C ARG A 210 -17.10 16.80 11.56
N LEU A 211 -16.63 15.66 12.08
CA LEU A 211 -15.22 15.27 11.94
C LEU A 211 -14.95 14.75 10.52
N ALA A 212 -15.88 14.00 9.91
CA ALA A 212 -15.76 13.61 8.51
C ALA A 212 -15.66 14.84 7.59
N ALA A 213 -16.52 15.83 7.79
CA ALA A 213 -16.46 17.10 7.06
C ALA A 213 -15.14 17.84 7.28
N HIS A 214 -14.64 17.86 8.53
CA HIS A 214 -13.35 18.47 8.87
C HIS A 214 -12.18 17.76 8.18
N LEU A 215 -12.17 16.42 8.17
CA LEU A 215 -11.12 15.66 7.47
C LEU A 215 -11.12 15.93 5.97
N CYS A 216 -12.30 15.96 5.33
CA CYS A 216 -12.42 16.34 3.92
C CYS A 216 -11.90 17.77 3.68
N HIS A 217 -12.19 18.71 4.57
CA HIS A 217 -11.70 20.09 4.50
C HIS A 217 -10.16 20.15 4.60
N LEU A 218 -9.55 19.41 5.54
CA LEU A 218 -8.09 19.32 5.66
C LEU A 218 -7.45 18.77 4.38
N VAL A 219 -8.04 17.74 3.78
CA VAL A 219 -7.52 17.16 2.54
C VAL A 219 -7.57 18.17 1.40
N LEU A 220 -8.71 18.84 1.21
CA LEU A 220 -8.92 19.75 0.09
C LEU A 220 -8.21 21.10 0.25
N MET A 221 -8.04 21.59 1.49
CA MET A 221 -7.55 22.95 1.73
C MET A 221 -6.12 23.02 2.32
N LYS A 222 -5.55 21.90 2.76
CA LYS A 222 -4.19 21.84 3.28
C LYS A 222 -3.34 20.76 2.60
N ILE A 223 -3.80 19.50 2.57
CA ILE A 223 -2.95 18.37 2.15
C ILE A 223 -2.72 18.40 0.64
N LEU A 224 -3.76 18.42 -0.17
CA LEU A 224 -3.63 18.45 -1.63
C LEU A 224 -2.97 19.73 -2.15
N PRO A 225 -3.38 20.94 -1.71
CA PRO A 225 -2.69 22.17 -2.11
C PRO A 225 -1.23 22.20 -1.68
N GLY A 226 -0.93 21.80 -0.43
CA GLY A 226 0.44 21.75 0.08
C GLY A 226 1.34 20.83 -0.76
N ALA A 227 0.84 19.68 -1.19
CA ALA A 227 1.56 18.78 -2.10
C ALA A 227 1.73 19.39 -3.50
N ALA A 228 0.67 19.99 -4.06
CA ALA A 228 0.69 20.62 -5.38
C ALA A 228 1.67 21.80 -5.47
N GLU A 229 1.69 22.63 -4.45
CA GLU A 229 2.55 23.82 -4.31
C GLU A 229 3.96 23.46 -3.79
N ARG A 230 4.21 22.18 -3.43
CA ARG A 230 5.45 21.71 -2.79
C ARG A 230 5.74 22.46 -1.48
N ASN A 231 4.70 22.86 -0.78
CA ASN A 231 4.78 23.56 0.51
C ASN A 231 4.54 22.56 1.65
N ILE A 232 5.62 22.16 2.32
CA ILE A 232 5.57 21.17 3.41
C ILE A 232 4.77 21.65 4.61
N VAL A 233 4.68 22.96 4.87
CA VAL A 233 4.06 23.49 6.11
C VAL A 233 2.56 23.18 6.18
N PRO A 234 1.70 23.63 5.22
CA PRO A 234 0.28 23.29 5.26
C PRO A 234 0.03 21.77 5.11
N PHE A 235 0.84 21.08 4.29
CA PHE A 235 0.76 19.63 4.14
C PHE A 235 0.97 18.90 5.47
N ALA A 236 2.08 19.20 6.16
CA ALA A 236 2.45 18.54 7.41
C ALA A 236 1.42 18.80 8.52
N HIS A 237 0.96 20.05 8.65
CA HIS A 237 -0.06 20.41 9.63
C HIS A 237 -1.38 19.68 9.33
N GLY A 238 -1.85 19.73 8.09
CA GLY A 238 -3.10 19.05 7.71
C GLY A 238 -3.04 17.54 7.91
N LEU A 239 -1.90 16.92 7.55
CA LEU A 239 -1.72 15.48 7.71
C LEU A 239 -1.64 15.07 9.19
N THR A 240 -0.90 15.81 10.02
CA THR A 240 -0.79 15.51 11.46
C THR A 240 -2.13 15.67 12.16
N GLU A 241 -2.89 16.72 11.85
CA GLU A 241 -4.22 16.96 12.40
C GLU A 241 -5.22 15.87 11.97
N MET A 242 -5.20 15.45 10.70
CA MET A 242 -5.99 14.33 10.19
C MET A 242 -5.64 13.03 10.93
N GLN A 243 -4.36 12.73 11.09
CA GLN A 243 -3.87 11.52 11.74
C GLN A 243 -4.20 11.50 13.24
N GLN A 244 -4.13 12.64 13.92
CA GLN A 244 -4.53 12.76 15.32
C GLN A 244 -6.03 12.50 15.47
N THR A 245 -6.87 13.12 14.65
CA THR A 245 -8.33 12.97 14.69
C THR A 245 -8.77 11.51 14.46
N ILE A 246 -8.18 10.85 13.46
CA ILE A 246 -8.48 9.45 13.16
C ILE A 246 -7.89 8.52 14.22
N GLY A 247 -6.68 8.79 14.70
CA GLY A 247 -6.03 8.03 15.75
C GLY A 247 -6.81 8.06 17.07
N GLU A 248 -7.34 9.20 17.46
CA GLU A 248 -8.20 9.36 18.64
C GLU A 248 -9.49 8.54 18.50
N TYR A 249 -10.11 8.54 17.33
CA TYR A 249 -11.29 7.72 17.05
C TYR A 249 -11.00 6.22 17.16
N PHE A 250 -9.86 5.76 16.70
CA PHE A 250 -9.47 4.35 16.77
C PHE A 250 -8.79 3.94 18.07
N ALA A 251 -8.41 4.90 18.93
CA ALA A 251 -7.69 4.65 20.18
C ALA A 251 -8.34 3.59 21.09
N PRO A 252 -9.68 3.52 21.26
CA PRO A 252 -10.31 2.49 22.09
C PRO A 252 -10.05 1.05 21.62
N VAL A 253 -9.79 0.87 20.32
CA VAL A 253 -9.59 -0.45 19.72
C VAL A 253 -8.11 -0.79 19.58
N GLN A 254 -7.26 0.20 19.29
CA GLN A 254 -5.84 -0.02 19.04
C GLN A 254 -4.92 0.31 20.23
N GLY A 255 -5.47 0.82 21.33
CA GLY A 255 -4.74 1.07 22.57
C GLY A 255 -4.07 2.45 22.67
N GLY A 256 -4.38 3.38 21.76
CA GLY A 256 -3.83 4.73 21.72
C GLY A 256 -3.92 5.34 20.32
N VAL A 257 -3.46 6.57 20.14
CA VAL A 257 -3.38 7.21 18.80
C VAL A 257 -2.43 6.43 17.88
N PHE A 258 -1.38 5.86 18.46
CA PHE A 258 -0.45 4.93 17.81
C PHE A 258 -0.51 3.56 18.48
N THR A 259 -0.41 2.50 17.70
CA THR A 259 -0.38 1.11 18.23
C THR A 259 0.93 0.78 18.96
N SER A 260 2.02 1.49 18.65
CA SER A 260 3.33 1.31 19.30
C SER A 260 3.76 2.58 20.04
N PRO A 261 3.93 2.51 21.37
CA PRO A 261 4.47 3.64 22.14
C PRO A 261 5.87 4.06 21.73
N GLY A 262 6.70 3.11 21.23
CA GLY A 262 8.04 3.41 20.72
C GLY A 262 7.99 4.21 19.42
N VAL A 263 7.09 3.85 18.51
CA VAL A 263 6.84 4.60 17.28
C VAL A 263 6.31 5.99 17.59
N GLU A 264 5.33 6.12 18.49
CA GLU A 264 4.80 7.40 18.92
C GLU A 264 5.89 8.31 19.49
N ARG A 265 6.73 7.79 20.40
CA ARG A 265 7.84 8.54 21.01
C ARG A 265 8.79 9.09 19.94
N ALA A 266 9.20 8.27 18.98
CA ALA A 266 10.08 8.69 17.90
C ALA A 266 9.47 9.82 17.07
N LEU A 267 8.21 9.65 16.63
CA LEU A 267 7.55 10.60 15.74
C LEU A 267 7.21 11.92 16.44
N ARG A 268 6.79 11.89 17.70
CA ARG A 268 6.56 13.11 18.48
C ARG A 268 7.86 13.87 18.72
N ALA A 269 8.98 13.19 18.98
CA ALA A 269 10.29 13.83 19.09
C ALA A 269 10.71 14.52 17.78
N VAL A 270 10.45 13.89 16.64
CA VAL A 270 10.69 14.48 15.31
C VAL A 270 9.84 15.73 15.11
N ALA A 271 8.53 15.66 15.37
CA ALA A 271 7.60 16.77 15.17
C ALA A 271 7.87 17.95 16.10
N ALA A 272 8.42 17.72 17.30
CA ALA A 272 8.80 18.76 18.23
C ALA A 272 10.00 19.62 17.76
N GLN A 273 10.84 19.09 16.86
CA GLN A 273 12.07 19.74 16.42
C GLN A 273 12.01 20.28 14.99
N ARG A 274 11.02 19.85 14.19
CA ARG A 274 10.94 20.23 12.77
C ARG A 274 9.53 20.11 12.20
N THR A 275 9.29 20.80 11.09
CA THR A 275 8.06 20.65 10.31
C THR A 275 8.01 19.26 9.69
N ALA A 276 7.12 18.43 10.20
CA ALA A 276 6.90 17.06 9.73
C ALA A 276 5.40 16.70 9.82
N GLY A 277 4.87 16.09 8.77
CA GLY A 277 3.56 15.44 8.83
C GLY A 277 3.71 14.05 9.41
N ILE A 278 3.27 13.84 10.64
CA ILE A 278 3.42 12.56 11.35
C ILE A 278 2.12 11.79 11.42
N GLY A 279 2.23 10.47 11.45
CA GLY A 279 1.08 9.60 11.61
C GLY A 279 1.44 8.13 11.59
N GLN A 280 0.40 7.29 11.58
CA GLN A 280 0.50 5.84 11.49
C GLN A 280 -0.16 5.34 10.20
N SER A 281 0.45 4.37 9.54
CA SER A 281 -0.14 3.76 8.36
C SER A 281 -1.15 2.68 8.74
N SER A 282 -2.44 2.93 8.44
CA SER A 282 -3.52 2.00 8.78
C SER A 282 -3.53 1.65 10.28
N TRP A 283 -3.66 0.37 10.63
CA TRP A 283 -3.60 -0.14 12.00
C TRP A 283 -2.17 -0.34 12.55
N GLY A 284 -1.17 0.30 11.92
CA GLY A 284 0.22 0.17 12.35
C GLY A 284 0.82 -1.21 12.07
N PRO A 285 1.90 -1.58 12.75
CA PRO A 285 2.71 -0.81 13.70
C PRO A 285 3.73 0.14 13.06
N THR A 286 3.60 0.43 11.77
CA THR A 286 4.47 1.40 11.09
C THR A 286 3.88 2.80 11.16
N GLY A 287 4.62 3.71 11.76
CA GLY A 287 4.37 5.14 11.68
C GLY A 287 5.29 5.80 10.67
N PHE A 288 5.01 7.06 10.37
CA PHE A 288 5.78 7.84 9.39
C PHE A 288 5.93 9.31 9.80
N ALA A 289 7.01 9.92 9.33
CA ALA A 289 7.16 11.37 9.31
C ALA A 289 7.51 11.81 7.89
N ILE A 290 6.70 12.70 7.29
CA ILE A 290 6.94 13.29 5.97
C ILE A 290 7.56 14.64 6.15
N VAL A 291 8.72 14.85 5.54
CA VAL A 291 9.54 16.08 5.66
C VAL A 291 9.92 16.65 4.30
N GLY A 292 10.24 17.94 4.25
CA GLY A 292 10.41 18.70 3.02
C GLY A 292 11.72 18.49 2.26
N SER A 293 12.70 17.77 2.82
CA SER A 293 13.99 17.55 2.16
C SER A 293 14.70 16.29 2.66
N ALA A 294 15.71 15.84 1.90
CA ALA A 294 16.61 14.76 2.34
C ALA A 294 17.40 15.15 3.60
N ARG A 295 17.82 16.42 3.72
CA ARG A 295 18.50 16.94 4.92
C ARG A 295 17.61 16.85 6.15
N ASP A 296 16.34 17.24 6.03
CA ASP A 296 15.38 17.16 7.14
C ASP A 296 15.11 15.69 7.50
N ALA A 297 15.12 14.78 6.54
CA ALA A 297 14.94 13.36 6.79
C ALA A 297 16.10 12.76 7.58
N GLU A 298 17.33 13.06 7.23
CA GLU A 298 18.51 12.61 7.99
C GLU A 298 18.50 13.16 9.42
N ALA A 299 18.15 14.43 9.59
CA ALA A 299 18.01 15.03 10.90
C ALA A 299 16.82 14.42 11.69
N ALA A 300 15.70 14.10 11.03
CA ALA A 300 14.58 13.40 11.63
C ALA A 300 14.97 11.96 12.05
N LEU A 301 15.74 11.26 11.22
CA LEU A 301 16.27 9.92 11.55
C LEU A 301 17.16 9.95 12.79
N ALA A 302 18.06 10.92 12.89
CA ALA A 302 18.92 11.08 14.07
C ALA A 302 18.09 11.33 15.34
N THR A 303 17.11 12.26 15.26
CA THR A 303 16.19 12.58 16.37
C THR A 303 15.36 11.35 16.79
N ALA A 304 14.81 10.62 15.81
CA ALA A 304 14.02 9.43 16.08
C ALA A 304 14.84 8.34 16.78
N ARG A 305 16.06 8.04 16.28
CA ARG A 305 16.96 7.05 16.87
C ARG A 305 17.36 7.40 18.29
N GLU A 306 17.60 8.68 18.57
CA GLU A 306 17.90 9.13 19.92
C GLU A 306 16.72 8.92 20.87
N ALA A 307 15.51 9.26 20.42
CA ALA A 307 14.30 9.10 21.22
C ALA A 307 13.97 7.64 21.57
N ILE A 308 14.39 6.69 20.72
CA ILE A 308 14.16 5.24 20.90
C ILE A 308 15.40 4.48 21.33
N ARG A 309 16.42 5.18 21.85
CA ARG A 309 17.63 4.53 22.35
C ARG A 309 17.26 3.43 23.35
N GLY A 310 17.79 2.23 23.15
CA GLY A 310 17.47 1.05 23.97
C GLY A 310 16.20 0.29 23.56
N MET A 311 15.60 0.61 22.40
CA MET A 311 14.44 -0.10 21.82
C MET A 311 14.84 -0.79 20.50
N PRO A 312 15.54 -1.93 20.54
CA PRO A 312 16.08 -2.58 19.32
C PRO A 312 14.99 -3.07 18.37
N GLN A 313 13.75 -3.25 18.85
CA GLN A 313 12.61 -3.63 18.03
C GLN A 313 12.05 -2.49 17.17
N ILE A 314 12.50 -1.24 17.38
CA ILE A 314 12.04 -0.10 16.57
C ILE A 314 13.06 0.20 15.49
N GLU A 315 12.65 0.03 14.25
CA GLU A 315 13.47 0.28 13.06
C GLU A 315 13.07 1.59 12.39
N CYS A 316 14.07 2.31 11.89
CA CYS A 316 13.89 3.57 11.19
C CYS A 316 14.54 3.52 9.80
N THR A 317 13.78 3.85 8.76
CA THR A 317 14.25 3.85 7.36
C THR A 317 13.72 5.07 6.63
N ILE A 318 14.59 5.75 5.85
CA ILE A 318 14.19 6.86 4.97
C ILE A 318 13.85 6.29 3.59
N VAL A 319 12.69 6.70 3.05
CA VAL A 319 12.25 6.32 1.69
C VAL A 319 11.74 7.55 0.94
N GLY A 320 11.62 7.45 -0.38
CA GLY A 320 10.98 8.45 -1.23
C GLY A 320 9.49 8.15 -1.47
N GLY A 321 8.74 9.14 -1.95
CA GLY A 321 7.46 8.89 -2.59
C GLY A 321 7.66 8.32 -3.99
N ARG A 322 6.75 7.42 -4.42
CA ARG A 322 6.80 6.78 -5.72
C ARG A 322 5.66 7.30 -6.61
N ASN A 323 6.00 8.10 -7.60
CA ASN A 323 5.05 8.74 -8.52
C ASN A 323 4.65 7.86 -9.72
N ARG A 324 5.08 6.62 -9.73
CA ARG A 324 4.76 5.63 -10.75
C ARG A 324 4.18 4.37 -10.11
N GLY A 325 3.31 3.70 -10.82
CA GLY A 325 2.73 2.43 -10.39
C GLY A 325 3.71 1.26 -10.44
N ALA A 326 3.15 0.07 -10.44
CA ALA A 326 3.89 -1.16 -10.60
C ALA A 326 4.58 -1.21 -11.98
N THR A 327 5.74 -1.83 -12.01
CA THR A 327 6.46 -2.11 -13.26
C THR A 327 6.29 -3.59 -13.61
N VAL A 328 5.80 -3.86 -14.81
CA VAL A 328 5.67 -5.22 -15.36
C VAL A 328 6.65 -5.37 -16.50
N ARG A 329 7.55 -6.34 -16.41
CA ARG A 329 8.55 -6.62 -17.45
C ARG A 329 8.45 -8.09 -17.83
N SER A 330 8.54 -8.39 -19.12
CA SER A 330 8.70 -9.74 -19.64
C SER A 330 10.06 -9.90 -20.28
N SER A 331 10.75 -10.98 -19.99
CA SER A 331 11.97 -11.42 -20.67
C SER A 331 11.69 -12.75 -21.37
N GLU A 332 12.00 -12.85 -22.63
CA GLU A 332 12.06 -14.11 -23.36
C GLU A 332 13.53 -14.53 -23.42
N ALA A 333 13.84 -15.81 -23.21
CA ALA A 333 15.20 -16.31 -23.43
C ALA A 333 15.57 -16.05 -24.90
N ARG A 334 16.73 -15.43 -25.13
CA ARG A 334 17.24 -15.28 -26.50
C ARG A 334 17.45 -16.68 -27.05
N GLN A 335 16.67 -17.09 -28.07
CA GLN A 335 17.00 -18.25 -28.87
C GLN A 335 18.40 -18.03 -29.45
N HIS A 336 19.40 -18.68 -28.89
CA HIS A 336 20.65 -18.86 -29.58
C HIS A 336 20.38 -19.77 -30.78
N HIS A 337 20.12 -19.16 -31.94
CA HIS A 337 20.24 -19.86 -33.19
C HIS A 337 21.68 -20.37 -33.24
N ARG A 338 21.84 -21.67 -32.93
CA ARG A 338 23.03 -22.41 -33.40
C ARG A 338 22.95 -22.36 -34.92
N ILE A 339 23.68 -21.42 -35.53
CA ILE A 339 24.01 -21.51 -36.93
C ILE A 339 24.87 -22.76 -37.03
N GLY A 340 24.27 -23.86 -37.49
CA GLY A 340 24.98 -25.07 -37.83
C GLY A 340 25.93 -24.74 -38.94
N ALA A 341 27.24 -24.80 -38.64
CA ALA A 341 28.26 -24.84 -39.66
C ALA A 341 28.08 -26.17 -40.42
N ALA A 342 27.71 -26.08 -41.74
CA ALA A 342 27.84 -27.14 -42.68
C ALA A 342 29.25 -27.17 -43.26
#